data_87f7193bdf1169ea00a879d8c01030a4
#
_entry.id   87f7193bdf1169ea00a879d8c01030a4
#
_cell.length_a   1.000
_cell.length_b   1.000
_cell.length_c   1.000
_cell.angle_alpha   90.00
_cell.angle_beta   90.00
_cell.angle_gamma   90.00
#
_symmetry.space_group_name_H-M   'P 1'
#
loop_
_entity.id
_entity.type
_entity.pdbx_description
1 polymer ?
#
loop_
_entity_poly.entity_id
_entity_poly.type
_entity_poly.pdbx_seq_one_letter_code
_entity_poly.pdbx_strand_id
1 'polypeptide(L)'
;MNTLKKDREFQIIYKFGKKSFGHYSLIFFNKNMNNLNRCGFVVSKKVGNAVCRNRVKRLFREFYRKNENIIENGNDIIFIGKRILKEKIKEIKYKDIEKDMLKMLKNNNLLKR
;
A
#
# COMPACT_ATOMS: atom_id res chain seq x y z
N MET A 1 -6.43 -12.65 -1.60
CA MET A 1 -6.03 -11.27 -1.94
C MET A 1 -6.56 -10.89 -3.32
N ASN A 2 -7.36 -9.85 -3.38
CA ASN A 2 -7.87 -9.32 -4.65
C ASN A 2 -7.03 -8.11 -5.05
N THR A 3 -6.49 -8.13 -6.26
CA THR A 3 -5.60 -7.06 -6.71
C THR A 3 -6.24 -6.23 -7.82
N LEU A 4 -5.90 -4.95 -7.82
CA LEU A 4 -6.22 -4.05 -8.93
C LEU A 4 -5.38 -4.47 -10.14
N LYS A 5 -5.99 -4.49 -11.32
CA LYS A 5 -5.34 -5.03 -12.53
C LYS A 5 -5.23 -4.02 -13.66
N LYS A 6 -6.24 -3.18 -13.86
CA LYS A 6 -6.32 -2.29 -15.02
C LYS A 6 -5.88 -0.88 -14.65
N ASP A 7 -5.19 -0.20 -15.56
CA ASP A 7 -4.79 1.20 -15.38
C ASP A 7 -5.98 2.08 -15.01
N ARG A 8 -7.13 1.83 -15.62
CA ARG A 8 -8.35 2.60 -15.33
C ARG A 8 -8.74 2.53 -13.87
N GLU A 9 -8.59 1.36 -13.24
CA GLU A 9 -8.89 1.17 -11.83
C GLU A 9 -7.97 2.03 -10.94
N PHE A 10 -6.68 2.06 -11.26
CA PHE A 10 -5.71 2.90 -10.56
C PHE A 10 -6.02 4.39 -10.75
N GLN A 11 -6.34 4.80 -11.98
CA GLN A 11 -6.62 6.21 -12.27
C GLN A 11 -7.83 6.73 -11.51
N ILE A 12 -8.86 5.94 -11.37
CA ILE A 12 -10.05 6.31 -10.59
C ILE A 12 -9.68 6.57 -9.14
N ILE A 13 -8.86 5.69 -8.56
CA ILE A 13 -8.44 5.83 -7.17
C ILE A 13 -7.55 7.05 -6.98
N TYR A 14 -6.63 7.31 -7.91
CA TYR A 14 -5.79 8.50 -7.85
C TYR A 14 -6.59 9.79 -7.96
N LYS A 15 -7.65 9.77 -8.79
CA LYS A 15 -8.46 10.97 -9.03
C LYS A 15 -9.46 11.24 -7.91
N PHE A 16 -10.16 10.22 -7.44
CA PHE A 16 -11.28 10.38 -6.51
C PHE A 16 -10.98 9.92 -5.09
N GLY A 17 -9.92 9.17 -4.88
CA GLY A 17 -9.58 8.65 -3.57
C GLY A 17 -8.91 9.66 -2.66
N LYS A 18 -8.80 9.27 -1.41
CA LYS A 18 -8.06 10.02 -0.41
C LYS A 18 -6.60 9.58 -0.40
N LYS A 19 -5.72 10.45 0.06
CA LYS A 19 -4.28 10.21 0.11
C LYS A 19 -3.78 10.36 1.54
N SER A 20 -2.92 9.47 1.96
CA SER A 20 -2.29 9.54 3.29
C SER A 20 -0.81 9.19 3.18
N PHE A 21 0.02 9.90 3.94
CA PHE A 21 1.48 9.75 3.90
C PHE A 21 1.98 9.03 5.15
N GLY A 22 2.81 8.01 4.93
CA GLY A 22 3.62 7.39 5.96
C GLY A 22 5.06 7.81 5.82
N HIS A 23 5.95 7.16 6.57
CA HIS A 23 7.38 7.43 6.49
C HIS A 23 8.04 6.79 5.26
N TYR A 24 7.74 5.51 5.01
CA TYR A 24 8.31 4.74 3.90
C TYR A 24 7.37 4.60 2.72
N SER A 25 6.10 4.84 2.93
CA SER A 25 5.07 4.62 1.93
C SER A 25 3.99 5.68 2.02
N LEU A 26 3.15 5.69 1.00
CA LEU A 26 1.92 6.46 1.03
C LEU A 26 0.82 5.59 0.47
N ILE A 27 -0.42 5.91 0.78
CA ILE A 27 -1.57 5.18 0.26
C ILE A 27 -2.55 6.14 -0.41
N PHE A 28 -3.19 5.63 -1.47
CA PHE A 28 -4.44 6.19 -1.98
C PHE A 28 -5.52 5.16 -1.68
N PHE A 29 -6.68 5.61 -1.23
CA PHE A 29 -7.76 4.70 -0.92
C PHE A 29 -9.11 5.30 -1.26
N ASN A 30 -10.04 4.43 -1.66
CA ASN A 30 -11.38 4.82 -2.09
C ASN A 30 -12.34 3.68 -1.78
N LYS A 31 -13.57 4.02 -1.42
CA LYS A 31 -14.62 3.01 -1.24
C LYS A 31 -15.04 2.48 -2.60
N ASN A 32 -15.24 1.17 -2.70
CA ASN A 32 -15.55 0.51 -3.97
C ASN A 32 -16.97 -0.03 -4.10
N MET A 33 -17.81 0.22 -3.11
CA MET A 33 -19.20 -0.24 -3.10
C MET A 33 -19.35 -1.77 -3.10
N ASN A 34 -18.28 -2.48 -2.74
CA ASN A 34 -18.23 -3.93 -2.62
C ASN A 34 -17.98 -4.35 -1.18
N ASN A 35 -18.12 -5.65 -0.90
CA ASN A 35 -17.76 -6.20 0.40
C ASN A 35 -16.30 -6.67 0.45
N LEU A 36 -15.60 -6.64 -0.68
CA LEU A 36 -14.23 -7.10 -0.79
C LEU A 36 -13.29 -5.92 -0.96
N ASN A 37 -12.09 -6.06 -0.40
CA ASN A 37 -11.03 -5.10 -0.62
C ASN A 37 -10.23 -5.49 -1.85
N ARG A 38 -9.76 -4.48 -2.59
CA ARG A 38 -8.79 -4.67 -3.66
C ARG A 38 -7.56 -3.85 -3.35
N CYS A 39 -6.39 -4.35 -3.70
CA CYS A 39 -5.15 -3.65 -3.42
C CYS A 39 -4.25 -3.59 -4.65
N GLY A 40 -3.43 -2.58 -4.70
CA GLY A 40 -2.39 -2.44 -5.68
C GLY A 40 -1.09 -2.03 -5.00
N PHE A 41 0.04 -2.42 -5.61
CA PHE A 41 1.37 -2.11 -5.09
C PHE A 41 2.18 -1.42 -6.17
N VAL A 42 2.62 -0.20 -5.90
CA VAL A 42 3.33 0.62 -6.88
C VAL A 42 4.68 1.04 -6.31
N VAL A 43 5.74 0.68 -7.00
CA VAL A 43 7.09 1.09 -6.63
C VAL A 43 7.79 1.57 -7.91
N SER A 44 8.05 2.86 -8.00
CA SER A 44 8.62 3.47 -9.19
C SER A 44 10.15 3.29 -9.25
N LYS A 45 10.71 3.64 -10.42
CA LYS A 45 12.17 3.62 -10.63
C LYS A 45 12.92 4.54 -9.67
N LYS A 46 12.25 5.50 -9.05
CA LYS A 46 12.86 6.38 -8.06
C LYS A 46 13.35 5.63 -6.81
N VAL A 47 12.80 4.45 -6.55
CA VAL A 47 13.21 3.60 -5.42
C VAL A 47 14.46 2.80 -5.75
N GLY A 48 14.68 2.49 -7.02
CA GLY A 48 15.85 1.74 -7.44
C GLY A 48 15.60 0.85 -8.65
N ASN A 49 16.51 -0.10 -8.88
CA ASN A 49 16.40 -1.04 -9.98
C ASN A 49 15.29 -2.09 -9.73
N ALA A 50 15.10 -2.98 -10.71
CA ALA A 50 14.04 -4.00 -10.62
C ALA A 50 14.16 -4.89 -9.38
N VAL A 51 15.36 -5.25 -9.00
CA VAL A 51 15.59 -6.08 -7.80
C VAL A 51 15.11 -5.37 -6.54
N CYS A 52 15.49 -4.10 -6.40
CA CYS A 52 15.06 -3.27 -5.26
C CYS A 52 13.55 -3.07 -5.24
N ARG A 53 12.97 -2.74 -6.39
CA ARG A 53 11.52 -2.55 -6.50
C ARG A 53 10.75 -3.82 -6.14
N ASN A 54 11.22 -4.96 -6.62
CA ASN A 54 10.56 -6.24 -6.34
C ASN A 54 10.65 -6.59 -4.85
N ARG A 55 11.78 -6.28 -4.21
CA ARG A 55 11.92 -6.47 -2.76
C ARG A 55 10.91 -5.65 -1.98
N VAL A 56 10.74 -4.37 -2.33
CA VAL A 56 9.77 -3.50 -1.67
C VAL A 56 8.34 -4.01 -1.90
N LYS A 57 8.00 -4.37 -3.13
CA LYS A 57 6.68 -4.93 -3.44
C LYS A 57 6.40 -6.20 -2.63
N ARG A 58 7.41 -7.04 -2.46
CA ARG A 58 7.28 -8.27 -1.67
C ARG A 58 6.98 -7.96 -0.21
N LEU A 59 7.65 -6.96 0.37
CA LEU A 59 7.38 -6.52 1.74
C LEU A 59 5.95 -5.98 1.87
N PHE A 60 5.48 -5.23 0.89
CA PHE A 60 4.13 -4.67 0.87
C PHE A 60 3.08 -5.78 0.77
N ARG A 61 3.29 -6.77 -0.11
CA ARG A 61 2.38 -7.91 -0.25
C ARG A 61 2.34 -8.73 1.02
N GLU A 62 3.47 -8.94 1.67
CA GLU A 62 3.54 -9.67 2.93
C GLU A 62 2.73 -8.96 4.01
N PHE A 63 2.86 -7.64 4.10
CA PHE A 63 2.06 -6.85 5.02
C PHE A 63 0.57 -7.05 4.76
N TYR A 64 0.15 -6.89 3.51
CA TYR A 64 -1.27 -6.99 3.16
C TYR A 64 -1.81 -8.39 3.47
N ARG A 65 -1.08 -9.41 3.08
CA ARG A 65 -1.49 -10.80 3.30
C ARG A 65 -1.67 -11.10 4.80
N LYS A 66 -0.80 -10.59 5.64
CA LYS A 66 -0.86 -10.82 7.08
C LYS A 66 -1.94 -10.01 7.78
N ASN A 67 -2.33 -8.88 7.23
CA ASN A 67 -3.22 -7.93 7.88
C ASN A 67 -4.54 -7.70 7.16
N GLU A 68 -4.79 -8.42 6.06
CA GLU A 68 -5.99 -8.22 5.23
C GLU A 68 -7.28 -8.33 6.05
N ASN A 69 -7.34 -9.28 6.97
CA ASN A 69 -8.53 -9.54 7.77
C ASN A 69 -8.87 -8.43 8.78
N ILE A 70 -7.93 -7.57 9.10
CA ILE A 70 -8.19 -6.45 10.03
C ILE A 70 -8.46 -5.13 9.30
N ILE A 71 -8.40 -5.11 7.98
CA ILE A 71 -8.71 -3.92 7.18
C ILE A 71 -10.21 -3.89 6.90
N GLU A 72 -10.83 -2.71 7.10
CA GLU A 72 -12.25 -2.51 6.82
C GLU A 72 -12.59 -2.94 5.39
N ASN A 73 -13.71 -3.61 5.21
CA ASN A 73 -14.13 -4.12 3.91
C ASN A 73 -14.62 -3.01 2.99
N GLY A 74 -14.54 -3.27 1.69
CA GLY A 74 -15.10 -2.39 0.67
C GLY A 74 -14.20 -1.24 0.26
N ASN A 75 -12.89 -1.41 0.38
CA ASN A 75 -11.93 -0.38 0.03
C ASN A 75 -10.99 -0.85 -1.09
N ASP A 76 -10.71 0.06 -2.01
CA ASP A 76 -9.59 -0.07 -2.94
C ASP A 76 -8.42 0.72 -2.35
N ILE A 77 -7.28 0.06 -2.18
CA ILE A 77 -6.11 0.69 -1.58
C ILE A 77 -4.89 0.49 -2.46
N ILE A 78 -4.22 1.57 -2.81
CA ILE A 78 -2.94 1.52 -3.52
C ILE A 78 -1.84 1.86 -2.53
N PHE A 79 -0.91 0.93 -2.35
CA PHE A 79 0.28 1.12 -1.51
C PHE A 79 1.43 1.53 -2.41
N ILE A 80 2.03 2.69 -2.14
CA ILE A 80 3.08 3.27 -2.98
C ILE A 80 4.34 3.43 -2.15
N GLY A 81 5.47 2.95 -2.67
CA GLY A 81 6.77 3.11 -2.04
C GLY A 81 7.30 4.52 -2.25
N LYS A 82 7.75 5.16 -1.17
CA LYS A 82 8.35 6.50 -1.23
C LYS A 82 9.82 6.42 -1.61
N ARG A 83 10.33 7.51 -2.15
CA ARG A 83 11.71 7.62 -2.60
C ARG A 83 12.74 7.31 -1.50
N ILE A 84 12.42 7.60 -0.26
CA ILE A 84 13.32 7.33 0.88
C ILE A 84 13.75 5.86 0.94
N LEU A 85 12.93 4.95 0.40
CA LEU A 85 13.25 3.53 0.35
C LEU A 85 14.52 3.23 -0.44
N LYS A 86 14.89 4.09 -1.39
CA LYS A 86 16.13 3.93 -2.14
C LYS A 86 17.34 3.90 -1.21
N GLU A 87 17.35 4.77 -0.22
CA GLU A 87 18.46 4.87 0.72
C GLU A 87 18.39 3.83 1.83
N LYS A 88 17.21 3.31 2.12
CA LYS A 88 16.97 2.41 3.23
C LYS A 88 16.83 0.94 2.81
N ILE A 89 16.95 0.62 1.52
CA ILE A 89 16.62 -0.71 1.01
C ILE A 89 17.43 -1.85 1.65
N LYS A 90 18.67 -1.57 2.05
CA LYS A 90 19.54 -2.56 2.68
C LYS A 90 19.23 -2.77 4.16
N GLU A 91 18.64 -1.79 4.80
CA GLU A 91 18.41 -1.77 6.25
C GLU A 91 16.96 -2.08 6.61
N ILE A 92 16.03 -1.77 5.72
CA ILE A 92 14.61 -1.85 6.01
C ILE A 92 14.16 -3.29 6.22
N LYS A 93 13.40 -3.50 7.29
CA LYS A 93 12.85 -4.80 7.65
C LYS A 93 11.34 -4.78 7.53
N TYR A 94 10.75 -5.95 7.46
CA TYR A 94 9.30 -6.09 7.40
C TYR A 94 8.60 -5.31 8.53
N LYS A 95 9.13 -5.35 9.75
CA LYS A 95 8.54 -4.65 10.90
C LYS A 95 8.46 -3.14 10.70
N ASP A 96 9.41 -2.57 9.98
CA ASP A 96 9.41 -1.13 9.68
C ASP A 96 8.24 -0.78 8.75
N ILE A 97 8.01 -1.61 7.74
CA ILE A 97 6.90 -1.45 6.81
C ILE A 97 5.56 -1.66 7.54
N GLU A 98 5.48 -2.70 8.36
CA GLU A 98 4.27 -3.02 9.11
C GLU A 98 3.85 -1.85 10.01
N LYS A 99 4.80 -1.34 10.79
CA LYS A 99 4.55 -0.20 11.68
C LYS A 99 4.06 1.03 10.92
N ASP A 100 4.72 1.34 9.81
CA ASP A 100 4.38 2.47 8.96
C ASP A 100 2.97 2.35 8.39
N MET A 101 2.64 1.20 7.82
CA MET A 101 1.35 0.97 7.19
C MET A 101 0.20 0.87 8.19
N LEU A 102 0.40 0.19 9.31
CA LEU A 102 -0.63 0.10 10.35
C LEU A 102 -0.99 1.49 10.88
N LYS A 103 0.01 2.35 11.06
CA LYS A 103 -0.23 3.72 11.51
C LYS A 103 -1.08 4.50 10.51
N MET A 104 -0.76 4.40 9.22
CA MET A 104 -1.55 5.07 8.17
C MET A 104 -2.99 4.55 8.14
N LEU A 105 -3.16 3.25 8.16
CA LEU A 105 -4.49 2.63 8.10
C LEU A 105 -5.31 3.03 9.32
N LYS A 106 -4.71 3.00 10.51
CA LYS A 106 -5.38 3.40 11.75
C LYS A 106 -5.80 4.86 11.71
N ASN A 107 -4.90 5.75 11.29
CA ASN A 107 -5.17 7.19 11.23
C ASN A 107 -6.28 7.55 10.25
N ASN A 108 -6.57 6.69 9.30
CA ASN A 108 -7.60 6.91 8.28
C ASN A 108 -8.85 6.05 8.51
N ASN A 109 -8.98 5.45 9.69
CA ASN A 109 -10.14 4.62 10.05
C ASN A 109 -10.34 3.44 9.10
N LEU A 110 -9.24 2.88 8.59
CA LEU A 110 -9.28 1.73 7.69
C LEU A 110 -9.08 0.39 8.41
N LEU A 111 -8.83 0.40 9.70
CA LEU A 111 -8.73 -0.82 10.50
C LEU A 111 -10.04 -1.12 11.20
N LYS A 112 -10.43 -2.39 11.23
CA LYS A 112 -11.60 -2.84 11.98
C LYS A 112 -11.40 -2.59 13.47
N ARG A 113 -12.47 -2.26 14.13
CA ARG A 113 -12.48 -2.04 15.58
C ARG A 113 -12.65 -3.35 16.33
#